data_b5b4bbf0f5d76ae3cf4aede092ea2d92
#
_entry.id   b5b4bbf0f5d76ae3cf4aede092ea2d92
#
_cell.length_a   1.000
_cell.length_b   1.000
_cell.length_c   1.000
_cell.angle_alpha   90.00
_cell.angle_beta   90.00
_cell.angle_gamma   90.00
#
_symmetry.space_group_name_H-M   'P 1'
#
loop_
_entity.id
_entity.type
_entity.pdbx_description
1 polymer ?
#
loop_
_entity_poly.entity_id
_entity_poly.type
_entity_poly.pdbx_seq_one_letter_code
_entity_poly.pdbx_strand_id
1 'polypeptide(L)'
;MIIKSIELQNFRDYEDLNISFDEGTNIFYGDNAQGKTNILEAAYLSGTTKSHKCSKDKEMIRFGEQESHIRTVVVKKDKEYQIDMHLKHNRSKGIAINKVPIKKASELFGILNMVFFSPEDLNIIKNGPAERRRFLDSELCQLDKIYLSDLTTYNKILNQRNKLLKDMVYRPDLKDTLPVWDMQLVETGRKIIRRRKQFVDELNEIVHDIHYRISGEKEDLLLQYEPSIEDIFFEDELSRVKERDMRQCMTSVGPHRDDLLFSIGEVDIRKFGSQGQQRTSALSLKLSEIELVKRSIHDTPVLLLDDVLSELDSNRQNYLLNSIHDTQTLITCTGLDEFVKNRFHINKIFKVVQGTVEERKEI
;
A
#
# COMPACT_ATOMS: atom_id res chain seq x y z
N MET A 1 -12.77 11.32 -5.44
CA MET A 1 -11.51 12.03 -5.82
C MET A 1 -10.98 11.49 -7.11
N ILE A 2 -10.24 12.30 -7.90
CA ILE A 2 -9.68 11.89 -9.18
C ILE A 2 -8.26 12.46 -9.39
N ILE A 3 -7.46 11.74 -10.14
CA ILE A 3 -6.21 12.24 -10.72
C ILE A 3 -6.58 12.86 -12.07
N LYS A 4 -6.28 14.15 -12.26
CA LYS A 4 -6.56 14.89 -13.49
C LYS A 4 -5.44 14.72 -14.51
N SER A 5 -4.19 14.80 -14.05
CA SER A 5 -3.01 14.65 -14.90
C SER A 5 -1.79 14.17 -14.12
N ILE A 6 -0.85 13.58 -14.85
CA ILE A 6 0.50 13.25 -14.37
C ILE A 6 1.52 13.76 -15.40
N GLU A 7 2.54 14.50 -14.89
CA GLU A 7 3.73 14.86 -15.62
C GLU A 7 4.93 14.15 -15.00
N LEU A 8 5.73 13.50 -15.81
CA LEU A 8 6.96 12.81 -15.39
C LEU A 8 8.15 13.39 -16.15
N GLN A 9 9.26 13.57 -15.46
CA GLN A 9 10.54 13.90 -16.04
C GLN A 9 11.62 12.99 -15.45
N ASN A 10 12.37 12.30 -16.32
CA ASN A 10 13.43 11.35 -15.96
C ASN A 10 12.97 10.30 -14.94
N PHE A 11 11.76 9.77 -15.08
CA PHE A 11 11.18 8.76 -14.19
C PHE A 11 11.12 7.40 -14.87
N ARG A 12 11.83 6.41 -14.34
CA ARG A 12 11.90 5.06 -14.90
C ARG A 12 12.27 5.09 -16.38
N ASP A 13 11.37 4.62 -17.26
CA ASP A 13 11.58 4.57 -18.71
C ASP A 13 11.22 5.91 -19.40
N TYR A 14 10.59 6.84 -18.68
CA TYR A 14 10.11 8.11 -19.22
C TYR A 14 11.17 9.21 -19.11
N GLU A 15 11.53 9.78 -20.25
CA GLU A 15 12.31 11.04 -20.29
C GLU A 15 11.41 12.20 -19.95
N ASP A 16 10.34 12.36 -20.74
CA ASP A 16 9.25 13.29 -20.49
C ASP A 16 7.92 12.61 -20.81
N LEU A 17 6.94 12.79 -19.93
CA LEU A 17 5.57 12.35 -20.13
C LEU A 17 4.62 13.40 -19.57
N ASN A 18 3.58 13.73 -20.34
CA ASN A 18 2.46 14.55 -19.87
C ASN A 18 1.16 13.91 -20.34
N ILE A 19 0.34 13.43 -19.41
CA ILE A 19 -0.93 12.77 -19.71
C ILE A 19 -2.05 13.30 -18.83
N SER A 20 -3.25 13.41 -19.41
CA SER A 20 -4.48 13.77 -18.70
C SER A 20 -5.44 12.61 -18.73
N PHE A 21 -6.05 12.32 -17.58
CA PHE A 21 -6.98 11.21 -17.41
C PHE A 21 -8.44 11.67 -17.51
N ASP A 22 -9.32 10.72 -17.82
CA ASP A 22 -10.75 10.84 -17.63
C ASP A 22 -11.12 10.49 -16.18
N GLU A 23 -12.28 10.94 -15.74
CA GLU A 23 -12.80 10.67 -14.38
C GLU A 23 -13.22 9.20 -14.17
N GLY A 24 -13.43 8.46 -15.26
CA GLY A 24 -13.80 7.04 -15.26
C GLY A 24 -12.60 6.12 -15.51
N THR A 25 -12.76 5.21 -16.47
CA THR A 25 -11.77 4.17 -16.75
C THR A 25 -10.75 4.61 -17.80
N ASN A 26 -9.48 4.55 -17.43
CA ASN A 26 -8.34 4.85 -18.27
C ASN A 26 -7.48 3.58 -18.45
N ILE A 27 -7.27 3.15 -19.68
CA ILE A 27 -6.56 1.91 -19.99
C ILE A 27 -5.21 2.22 -20.63
N PHE A 28 -4.16 1.61 -20.11
CA PHE A 28 -2.81 1.60 -20.69
C PHE A 28 -2.51 0.21 -21.22
N TYR A 29 -2.38 0.08 -22.54
CA TYR A 29 -2.09 -1.20 -23.17
C TYR A 29 -0.79 -1.17 -23.98
N GLY A 30 -0.17 -2.33 -24.13
CA GLY A 30 1.09 -2.53 -24.85
C GLY A 30 1.82 -3.75 -24.33
N ASP A 31 2.90 -4.14 -24.98
CA ASP A 31 3.70 -5.30 -24.60
C ASP A 31 4.29 -5.15 -23.18
N ASN A 32 4.79 -6.25 -22.64
CA ASN A 32 5.48 -6.20 -21.33
C ASN A 32 6.76 -5.35 -21.41
N ALA A 33 7.15 -4.76 -20.30
CA ALA A 33 8.32 -3.90 -20.15
C ALA A 33 8.30 -2.62 -21.00
N GLN A 34 7.12 -2.13 -21.43
CA GLN A 34 7.00 -0.86 -22.17
C GLN A 34 6.85 0.38 -21.27
N GLY A 35 6.73 0.21 -19.96
CA GLY A 35 6.58 1.31 -19.01
C GLY A 35 5.18 1.50 -18.42
N LYS A 36 4.17 0.68 -18.77
CA LYS A 36 2.78 0.78 -18.29
C LYS A 36 2.69 0.89 -16.75
N THR A 37 3.26 -0.06 -16.04
CA THR A 37 3.28 -0.09 -14.57
C THR A 37 3.97 1.12 -13.96
N ASN A 38 4.92 1.73 -14.67
CA ASN A 38 5.65 2.91 -14.16
C ASN A 38 4.75 4.14 -14.03
N ILE A 39 3.69 4.26 -14.86
CA ILE A 39 2.66 5.30 -14.72
C ILE A 39 1.86 5.11 -13.42
N LEU A 40 1.42 3.86 -13.17
CA LEU A 40 0.71 3.52 -11.94
C LEU A 40 1.62 3.71 -10.72
N GLU A 41 2.90 3.36 -10.83
CA GLU A 41 3.90 3.59 -9.77
C GLU A 41 4.04 5.08 -9.44
N ALA A 42 4.08 5.95 -10.45
CA ALA A 42 4.14 7.40 -10.25
C ALA A 42 2.87 7.94 -9.55
N ALA A 43 1.69 7.47 -9.98
CA ALA A 43 0.43 7.78 -9.31
C ALA A 43 0.45 7.35 -7.85
N TYR A 44 0.81 6.10 -7.57
CA TYR A 44 0.87 5.52 -6.23
C TYR A 44 1.86 6.27 -5.33
N LEU A 45 3.04 6.59 -5.86
CA LEU A 45 4.05 7.36 -5.15
C LEU A 45 3.53 8.74 -4.73
N SER A 46 2.73 9.38 -5.60
CA SER A 46 2.15 10.71 -5.36
C SER A 46 1.15 10.73 -4.19
N GLY A 47 0.50 9.62 -3.87
CA GLY A 47 -0.43 9.53 -2.73
C GLY A 47 0.19 8.96 -1.47
N THR A 48 1.20 8.07 -1.60
CA THR A 48 1.74 7.27 -0.48
C THR A 48 3.16 7.63 -0.08
N THR A 49 3.85 8.46 -0.88
CA THR A 49 5.27 8.79 -0.71
C THR A 49 6.24 7.61 -0.87
N LYS A 50 5.76 6.42 -1.19
CA LYS A 50 6.57 5.21 -1.35
C LYS A 50 6.20 4.48 -2.63
N SER A 51 7.19 3.88 -3.29
CA SER A 51 6.93 2.94 -4.36
C SER A 51 6.41 1.62 -3.79
N HIS A 52 5.52 0.95 -4.52
CA HIS A 52 5.11 -0.42 -4.21
C HIS A 52 6.19 -1.46 -4.61
N LYS A 53 7.08 -1.12 -5.57
CA LYS A 53 8.09 -2.03 -6.13
C LYS A 53 9.45 -1.93 -5.45
N CYS A 54 9.92 -0.71 -5.13
CA CYS A 54 11.27 -0.50 -4.65
C CYS A 54 11.32 0.25 -3.32
N SER A 55 12.41 0.03 -2.57
CA SER A 55 12.62 0.64 -1.27
C SER A 55 13.41 1.95 -1.30
N LYS A 56 14.12 2.22 -2.41
CA LYS A 56 15.02 3.38 -2.55
C LYS A 56 14.55 4.30 -3.65
N ASP A 57 14.36 5.57 -3.33
CA ASP A 57 13.91 6.59 -4.27
C ASP A 57 14.79 6.69 -5.54
N LYS A 58 16.10 6.48 -5.41
CA LYS A 58 17.06 6.51 -6.53
C LYS A 58 16.81 5.46 -7.61
N GLU A 59 16.13 4.37 -7.27
CA GLU A 59 15.81 3.29 -8.21
C GLU A 59 14.68 3.68 -9.17
N MET A 60 13.95 4.75 -8.89
CA MET A 60 12.90 5.31 -9.73
C MET A 60 13.42 6.39 -10.70
N ILE A 61 14.63 6.89 -10.49
CA ILE A 61 15.25 7.84 -11.41
C ILE A 61 15.68 7.11 -12.68
N ARG A 62 15.44 7.72 -13.86
CA ARG A 62 15.82 7.17 -15.16
C ARG A 62 17.32 6.84 -15.19
N PHE A 63 17.65 5.73 -15.80
CA PHE A 63 19.05 5.30 -15.89
C PHE A 63 19.93 6.36 -16.59
N GLY A 64 21.02 6.73 -15.95
CA GLY A 64 21.94 7.80 -16.43
C GLY A 64 21.65 9.17 -15.88
N GLU A 65 20.47 9.41 -15.27
CA GLU A 65 20.06 10.69 -14.75
C GLU A 65 20.35 10.83 -13.25
N GLN A 66 20.44 12.07 -12.75
CA GLN A 66 20.73 12.38 -11.34
C GLN A 66 19.49 12.71 -10.52
N GLU A 67 18.43 13.12 -11.19
CA GLU A 67 17.19 13.54 -10.56
C GLU A 67 15.98 13.24 -11.45
N SER A 68 14.82 13.13 -10.82
CA SER A 68 13.54 12.91 -11.48
C SER A 68 12.49 13.82 -10.85
N HIS A 69 11.52 14.24 -11.64
CA HIS A 69 10.41 15.05 -11.19
C HIS A 69 9.08 14.42 -11.57
N ILE A 70 8.14 14.41 -10.61
CA ILE A 70 6.78 13.93 -10.79
C ILE A 70 5.85 15.06 -10.36
N ARG A 71 4.91 15.43 -11.22
CA ARG A 71 3.80 16.31 -10.88
C ARG A 71 2.50 15.59 -11.09
N THR A 72 1.65 15.58 -10.07
CA THR A 72 0.31 15.01 -10.14
C THR A 72 -0.72 16.06 -9.75
N VAL A 73 -1.72 16.25 -10.58
CA VAL A 73 -2.86 17.13 -10.29
C VAL A 73 -4.04 16.26 -9.87
N VAL A 74 -4.55 16.53 -8.67
CA VAL A 74 -5.64 15.78 -8.03
C VAL A 74 -6.81 16.70 -7.76
N VAL A 75 -8.02 16.25 -8.03
CA VAL A 75 -9.26 16.93 -7.61
C VAL A 75 -9.92 16.13 -6.50
N LYS A 76 -10.18 16.78 -5.36
CA LYS A 76 -10.88 16.22 -4.22
C LYS A 76 -11.91 17.21 -3.67
N LYS A 77 -13.18 16.80 -3.61
CA LYS A 77 -14.28 17.67 -3.12
C LYS A 77 -14.21 19.07 -3.76
N ASP A 78 -14.13 19.12 -5.09
CA ASP A 78 -14.06 20.32 -5.93
C ASP A 78 -12.83 21.24 -5.71
N LYS A 79 -11.84 20.73 -4.97
CA LYS A 79 -10.56 21.43 -4.78
C LYS A 79 -9.46 20.74 -5.56
N GLU A 80 -8.70 21.53 -6.31
CA GLU A 80 -7.53 21.05 -7.04
C GLU A 80 -6.28 21.13 -6.16
N TYR A 81 -5.50 20.06 -6.17
CA TYR A 81 -4.21 19.96 -5.48
C TYR A 81 -3.14 19.58 -6.49
N GLN A 82 -2.06 20.35 -6.56
CA GLN A 82 -0.86 19.98 -7.28
C GLN A 82 0.14 19.37 -6.30
N ILE A 83 0.57 18.15 -6.59
CA ILE A 83 1.58 17.41 -5.81
C ILE A 83 2.83 17.35 -6.68
N ASP A 84 3.92 17.97 -6.25
CA ASP A 84 5.22 17.90 -6.88
C ASP A 84 6.16 17.04 -6.04
N MET A 85 6.83 16.06 -6.68
CA MET A 85 7.86 15.24 -6.05
C MET A 85 9.16 15.36 -6.83
N HIS A 86 10.24 15.62 -6.11
CA HIS A 86 11.57 15.74 -6.67
C HIS A 86 12.49 14.67 -6.06
N LEU A 87 12.84 13.67 -6.84
CA LEU A 87 13.72 12.57 -6.46
C LEU A 87 15.16 12.95 -6.83
N LYS A 88 16.09 12.68 -5.91
CA LYS A 88 17.54 12.94 -6.11
C LYS A 88 18.36 11.72 -5.71
N HIS A 89 19.41 11.45 -6.47
CA HIS A 89 20.25 10.27 -6.25
C HIS A 89 20.91 10.25 -4.85
N ASN A 90 21.35 11.41 -4.35
CA ASN A 90 22.18 11.54 -3.14
C ASN A 90 21.50 12.33 -2.00
N ARG A 91 20.19 12.57 -2.09
CA ARG A 91 19.42 13.33 -1.09
C ARG A 91 18.06 12.69 -0.89
N SER A 92 17.43 12.99 0.26
CA SER A 92 16.01 12.69 0.45
C SER A 92 15.15 13.45 -0.55
N LYS A 93 14.06 12.82 -1.00
CA LYS A 93 13.10 13.46 -1.90
C LYS A 93 12.50 14.73 -1.32
N GLY A 94 12.27 15.71 -2.17
CA GLY A 94 11.46 16.89 -1.87
C GLY A 94 10.00 16.65 -2.27
N ILE A 95 9.06 17.16 -1.48
CA ILE A 95 7.63 17.11 -1.79
C ILE A 95 7.06 18.51 -1.58
N ALA A 96 6.21 18.97 -2.51
CA ALA A 96 5.46 20.19 -2.36
C ALA A 96 3.98 19.97 -2.72
N ILE A 97 3.10 20.68 -2.03
CA ILE A 97 1.67 20.72 -2.30
C ILE A 97 1.32 22.15 -2.69
N ASN A 98 0.72 22.33 -3.87
CA ASN A 98 0.41 23.65 -4.43
C ASN A 98 1.64 24.60 -4.42
N LYS A 99 2.79 24.06 -4.82
CA LYS A 99 4.11 24.74 -4.85
C LYS A 99 4.69 25.08 -3.47
N VAL A 100 4.03 24.69 -2.36
CA VAL A 100 4.52 24.90 -1.00
C VAL A 100 5.22 23.63 -0.51
N PRO A 101 6.54 23.67 -0.23
CA PRO A 101 7.26 22.50 0.28
C PRO A 101 6.71 22.04 1.62
N ILE A 102 6.50 20.72 1.75
CA ILE A 102 6.08 20.08 3.01
C ILE A 102 7.29 19.47 3.73
N LYS A 103 7.20 19.42 5.06
CA LYS A 103 8.27 18.87 5.90
C LYS A 103 7.99 17.43 6.36
N LYS A 104 6.73 17.05 6.40
CA LYS A 104 6.29 15.74 6.89
C LYS A 104 5.42 15.06 5.84
N ALA A 105 5.66 13.78 5.60
CA ALA A 105 4.83 12.96 4.73
C ALA A 105 3.34 12.97 5.15
N SER A 106 3.06 13.12 6.45
CA SER A 106 1.69 13.19 6.97
C SER A 106 0.85 14.37 6.44
N GLU A 107 1.50 15.39 5.88
CA GLU A 107 0.82 16.52 5.24
C GLU A 107 0.23 16.13 3.87
N LEU A 108 0.85 15.16 3.19
CA LEU A 108 0.39 14.63 1.90
C LEU A 108 -0.76 13.64 2.06
N PHE A 109 -0.69 12.77 3.08
CA PHE A 109 -1.67 11.70 3.25
C PHE A 109 -3.10 12.24 3.42
N GLY A 110 -4.03 11.58 2.72
CA GLY A 110 -5.43 11.95 2.67
C GLY A 110 -5.78 12.99 1.59
N ILE A 111 -4.83 13.51 0.80
CA ILE A 111 -5.13 14.28 -0.42
C ILE A 111 -5.54 13.32 -1.54
N LEU A 112 -4.77 12.26 -1.73
CA LEU A 112 -5.03 11.20 -2.69
C LEU A 112 -5.01 9.84 -1.98
N ASN A 113 -6.17 9.21 -1.87
CA ASN A 113 -6.30 7.84 -1.38
C ASN A 113 -6.46 6.89 -2.57
N MET A 114 -5.74 5.80 -2.55
CA MET A 114 -5.72 4.84 -3.66
C MET A 114 -5.77 3.42 -3.14
N VAL A 115 -6.38 2.56 -3.94
CA VAL A 115 -6.28 1.11 -3.77
C VAL A 115 -5.53 0.56 -4.99
N PHE A 116 -4.40 -0.08 -4.72
CA PHE A 116 -3.52 -0.63 -5.73
C PHE A 116 -3.70 -2.16 -5.79
N PHE A 117 -4.03 -2.67 -6.95
CA PHE A 117 -4.13 -4.10 -7.24
C PHE A 117 -2.96 -4.51 -8.12
N SER A 118 -2.29 -5.59 -7.74
CA SER A 118 -1.22 -6.19 -8.54
C SER A 118 -1.20 -7.71 -8.37
N PRO A 119 -0.57 -8.46 -9.28
CA PRO A 119 -0.31 -9.88 -9.10
C PRO A 119 0.42 -10.22 -7.81
N GLU A 120 1.18 -9.26 -7.29
CA GLU A 120 1.97 -9.38 -6.06
C GLU A 120 1.11 -9.40 -4.79
N ASP A 121 -0.17 -8.97 -4.85
CA ASP A 121 -1.09 -8.99 -3.70
C ASP A 121 -1.29 -10.42 -3.15
N LEU A 122 -1.09 -11.43 -3.98
CA LEU A 122 -1.08 -12.82 -3.55
C LEU A 122 0.00 -13.11 -2.48
N ASN A 123 1.06 -12.31 -2.45
CA ASN A 123 2.13 -12.41 -1.47
C ASN A 123 1.66 -12.06 -0.05
N ILE A 124 0.60 -11.27 0.10
CA ILE A 124 -0.03 -10.97 1.40
C ILE A 124 -0.50 -12.28 2.05
N ILE A 125 -1.06 -13.18 1.24
CA ILE A 125 -1.53 -14.49 1.70
C ILE A 125 -0.38 -15.48 1.83
N LYS A 126 0.49 -15.60 0.79
CA LYS A 126 1.50 -16.67 0.69
C LYS A 126 2.76 -16.45 1.49
N ASN A 127 3.22 -15.20 1.54
CA ASN A 127 4.51 -14.88 2.12
C ASN A 127 4.47 -14.75 3.66
N GLY A 128 5.62 -14.40 4.24
CA GLY A 128 5.78 -14.24 5.68
C GLY A 128 5.09 -13.00 6.26
N PRO A 129 5.11 -12.84 7.58
CA PRO A 129 4.42 -11.76 8.31
C PRO A 129 4.82 -10.35 7.88
N ALA A 130 6.00 -10.18 7.27
CA ALA A 130 6.47 -8.87 6.81
C ALA A 130 5.55 -8.23 5.75
N GLU A 131 5.03 -9.05 4.80
CA GLU A 131 4.11 -8.55 3.77
C GLU A 131 2.77 -8.15 4.38
N ARG A 132 2.25 -8.93 5.32
CA ARG A 132 0.98 -8.61 6.00
C ARG A 132 1.08 -7.36 6.87
N ARG A 133 2.21 -7.16 7.58
CA ARG A 133 2.45 -5.90 8.29
C ARG A 133 2.57 -4.71 7.34
N ARG A 134 3.26 -4.90 6.19
CA ARG A 134 3.35 -3.86 5.16
C ARG A 134 1.96 -3.47 4.66
N PHE A 135 1.11 -4.46 4.40
CA PHE A 135 -0.29 -4.24 4.03
C PHE A 135 -1.03 -3.42 5.08
N LEU A 136 -1.06 -3.86 6.35
CA LEU A 136 -1.72 -3.13 7.44
C LEU A 136 -1.20 -1.69 7.57
N ASP A 137 0.12 -1.52 7.52
CA ASP A 137 0.75 -0.19 7.68
C ASP A 137 0.46 0.73 6.49
N SER A 138 0.44 0.18 5.27
CA SER A 138 0.14 0.96 4.05
C SER A 138 -1.28 1.51 4.10
N GLU A 139 -2.25 0.64 4.38
CA GLU A 139 -3.66 1.02 4.40
C GLU A 139 -3.97 1.98 5.57
N LEU A 140 -3.53 1.64 6.76
CA LEU A 140 -3.75 2.49 7.93
C LEU A 140 -3.09 3.87 7.79
N CYS A 141 -1.89 3.96 7.21
CA CYS A 141 -1.23 5.25 6.98
C CYS A 141 -2.00 6.16 6.02
N GLN A 142 -2.71 5.59 5.02
CA GLN A 142 -3.54 6.38 4.12
C GLN A 142 -4.82 6.92 4.80
N LEU A 143 -5.36 6.17 5.75
CA LEU A 143 -6.65 6.47 6.40
C LEU A 143 -6.49 7.28 7.69
N ASP A 144 -5.38 7.10 8.41
CA ASP A 144 -5.20 7.60 9.77
C ASP A 144 -3.84 8.29 9.95
N LYS A 145 -3.87 9.63 10.01
CA LYS A 145 -2.66 10.45 10.23
C LYS A 145 -2.05 10.26 11.62
N ILE A 146 -2.87 9.87 12.62
CA ILE A 146 -2.40 9.59 13.98
C ILE A 146 -1.61 8.29 13.95
N TYR A 147 -2.16 7.26 13.32
CA TYR A 147 -1.45 5.99 13.13
C TYR A 147 -0.10 6.18 12.41
N LEU A 148 -0.07 6.95 11.32
CA LEU A 148 1.17 7.27 10.62
C LEU A 148 2.21 7.93 11.52
N SER A 149 1.78 8.87 12.38
CA SER A 149 2.64 9.54 13.34
C SER A 149 3.17 8.57 14.40
N ASP A 150 2.29 7.74 14.96
CA ASP A 150 2.65 6.73 15.96
C ASP A 150 3.58 5.67 15.38
N LEU A 151 3.31 5.16 14.17
CA LEU A 151 4.18 4.21 13.48
C LEU A 151 5.57 4.79 13.19
N THR A 152 5.64 6.04 12.74
CA THR A 152 6.91 6.74 12.50
C THR A 152 7.71 6.89 13.79
N THR A 153 7.04 7.28 14.87
CA THR A 153 7.64 7.45 16.20
C THR A 153 8.11 6.10 16.75
N TYR A 154 7.26 5.09 16.69
CA TYR A 154 7.59 3.73 17.13
C TYR A 154 8.82 3.18 16.41
N ASN A 155 8.88 3.28 15.09
CA ASN A 155 10.01 2.80 14.30
C ASN A 155 11.32 3.53 14.66
N LYS A 156 11.25 4.83 14.93
CA LYS A 156 12.39 5.61 15.41
C LYS A 156 12.86 5.11 16.78
N ILE A 157 11.95 4.93 17.74
CA ILE A 157 12.25 4.43 19.08
C ILE A 157 12.83 3.00 19.00
N LEU A 158 12.20 2.12 18.23
CA LEU A 158 12.68 0.74 18.00
C LEU A 158 14.12 0.70 17.49
N ASN A 159 14.43 1.54 16.50
CA ASN A 159 15.79 1.62 15.95
C ASN A 159 16.79 2.15 16.99
N GLN A 160 16.41 3.13 17.79
CA GLN A 160 17.28 3.66 18.87
C GLN A 160 17.49 2.62 19.97
N ARG A 161 16.42 1.92 20.40
CA ARG A 161 16.52 0.84 21.38
C ARG A 161 17.42 -0.29 20.86
N ASN A 162 17.24 -0.73 19.63
CA ASN A 162 18.08 -1.78 19.05
C ASN A 162 19.55 -1.34 18.89
N LYS A 163 19.79 -0.06 18.58
CA LYS A 163 21.15 0.50 18.59
C LYS A 163 21.74 0.49 19.99
N LEU A 164 20.99 0.95 20.99
CA LEU A 164 21.40 0.93 22.39
C LEU A 164 21.77 -0.49 22.84
N LEU A 165 20.93 -1.49 22.55
CA LEU A 165 21.19 -2.88 22.89
C LEU A 165 22.53 -3.38 22.30
N LYS A 166 22.89 -2.95 21.08
CA LYS A 166 24.20 -3.26 20.47
C LYS A 166 25.35 -2.52 21.15
N ASP A 167 25.16 -1.24 21.44
CA ASP A 167 26.20 -0.39 22.06
C ASP A 167 26.52 -0.85 23.49
N MET A 168 25.51 -1.38 24.23
CA MET A 168 25.65 -1.91 25.59
C MET A 168 26.60 -3.12 25.68
N VAL A 169 26.87 -3.84 24.59
CA VAL A 169 27.86 -4.92 24.57
C VAL A 169 29.26 -4.38 24.90
N TYR A 170 29.57 -3.17 24.44
CA TYR A 170 30.87 -2.52 24.64
C TYR A 170 30.83 -1.46 25.76
N ARG A 171 29.63 -0.99 26.13
CA ARG A 171 29.41 0.05 27.11
C ARG A 171 28.27 -0.32 28.07
N PRO A 172 28.55 -1.18 29.06
CA PRO A 172 27.52 -1.63 30.02
C PRO A 172 26.86 -0.50 30.83
N ASP A 173 27.55 0.62 30.99
CA ASP A 173 27.07 1.84 31.65
C ASP A 173 25.80 2.40 31.01
N LEU A 174 25.56 2.13 29.74
CA LEU A 174 24.34 2.58 29.04
C LEU A 174 23.07 1.82 29.45
N LYS A 175 23.18 0.75 30.23
CA LYS A 175 22.03 -0.07 30.70
C LYS A 175 20.96 0.76 31.44
N ASP A 176 21.36 1.79 32.15
CA ASP A 176 20.46 2.64 32.91
C ASP A 176 19.57 3.53 32.03
N THR A 177 19.90 3.69 30.77
CA THR A 177 19.09 4.45 29.80
C THR A 177 18.01 3.61 29.11
N LEU A 178 18.11 2.27 29.16
CA LEU A 178 17.19 1.36 28.49
C LEU A 178 15.73 1.52 28.93
N PRO A 179 15.40 1.71 30.23
CA PRO A 179 14.02 1.88 30.66
C PRO A 179 13.28 3.05 30.02
N VAL A 180 14.00 4.13 29.67
CA VAL A 180 13.40 5.28 28.98
C VAL A 180 12.92 4.90 27.58
N TRP A 181 13.70 4.12 26.86
CA TRP A 181 13.31 3.61 25.53
C TRP A 181 12.20 2.56 25.63
N ASP A 182 12.25 1.69 26.66
CA ASP A 182 11.21 0.69 26.93
C ASP A 182 9.86 1.35 27.16
N MET A 183 9.78 2.37 28.02
CA MET A 183 8.55 3.12 28.29
C MET A 183 7.97 3.75 27.01
N GLN A 184 8.78 4.46 26.24
CA GLN A 184 8.34 5.10 25.00
C GLN A 184 7.90 4.08 23.94
N LEU A 185 8.59 2.94 23.85
CA LEU A 185 8.25 1.86 22.93
C LEU A 185 6.89 1.25 23.28
N VAL A 186 6.63 1.01 24.57
CA VAL A 186 5.36 0.46 25.07
C VAL A 186 4.22 1.43 24.81
N GLU A 187 4.39 2.71 25.12
CA GLU A 187 3.36 3.73 24.93
C GLU A 187 2.92 3.82 23.45
N THR A 188 3.89 3.92 22.55
CA THR A 188 3.59 4.05 21.11
C THR A 188 3.11 2.74 20.53
N GLY A 189 3.68 1.61 20.95
CA GLY A 189 3.32 0.29 20.44
C GLY A 189 1.91 -0.14 20.83
N ARG A 190 1.44 0.18 22.04
CA ARG A 190 0.04 -0.06 22.46
C ARG A 190 -0.96 0.60 21.52
N LYS A 191 -0.69 1.84 21.09
CA LYS A 191 -1.58 2.57 20.14
C LYS A 191 -1.66 1.86 18.78
N ILE A 192 -0.51 1.38 18.28
CA ILE A 192 -0.43 0.66 17.00
C ILE A 192 -1.21 -0.66 17.09
N ILE A 193 -1.00 -1.46 18.14
CA ILE A 193 -1.68 -2.74 18.33
C ILE A 193 -3.20 -2.55 18.36
N ARG A 194 -3.70 -1.59 19.17
CA ARG A 194 -5.14 -1.29 19.25
C ARG A 194 -5.72 -0.87 17.90
N ARG A 195 -5.03 0.01 17.18
CA ARG A 195 -5.54 0.50 15.89
C ARG A 195 -5.55 -0.58 14.82
N ARG A 196 -4.52 -1.46 14.79
CA ARG A 196 -4.51 -2.61 13.88
C ARG A 196 -5.62 -3.60 14.17
N LYS A 197 -5.87 -3.91 15.47
CA LYS A 197 -6.97 -4.77 15.87
C LYS A 197 -8.30 -4.21 15.39
N GLN A 198 -8.58 -2.95 15.68
CA GLN A 198 -9.78 -2.27 15.22
C GLN A 198 -9.93 -2.29 13.69
N PHE A 199 -8.85 -2.06 12.94
CA PHE A 199 -8.85 -2.10 11.48
C PHE A 199 -9.20 -3.49 10.94
N VAL A 200 -8.66 -4.55 11.54
CA VAL A 200 -8.96 -5.92 11.13
C VAL A 200 -10.41 -6.27 11.45
N ASP A 201 -10.94 -5.81 12.58
CA ASP A 201 -12.35 -5.99 12.93
C ASP A 201 -13.27 -5.27 11.91
N GLU A 202 -12.97 -3.99 11.58
CA GLU A 202 -13.68 -3.22 10.54
C GLU A 202 -13.61 -3.92 9.16
N LEU A 203 -12.47 -4.51 8.83
CA LEU A 203 -12.25 -5.19 7.55
C LEU A 203 -13.02 -6.52 7.48
N ASN A 204 -13.11 -7.26 8.60
CA ASN A 204 -13.86 -8.52 8.67
C ASN A 204 -15.35 -8.35 8.37
N GLU A 205 -15.96 -7.22 8.79
CA GLU A 205 -17.37 -6.92 8.47
C GLU A 205 -17.64 -6.83 6.96
N ILE A 206 -16.61 -6.53 6.18
CA ILE A 206 -16.72 -6.33 4.74
C ILE A 206 -16.22 -7.55 3.97
N VAL A 207 -15.06 -8.10 4.37
CA VAL A 207 -14.38 -9.15 3.60
C VAL A 207 -15.17 -10.45 3.58
N HIS A 208 -15.87 -10.76 4.66
CA HIS A 208 -16.73 -11.93 4.75
C HIS A 208 -17.78 -11.92 3.64
N ASP A 209 -18.56 -10.85 3.53
CA ASP A 209 -19.64 -10.73 2.53
C ASP A 209 -19.11 -10.76 1.09
N ILE A 210 -17.98 -10.07 0.85
CA ILE A 210 -17.35 -10.03 -0.47
C ILE A 210 -16.83 -11.41 -0.85
N HIS A 211 -16.13 -12.08 0.06
CA HIS A 211 -15.58 -13.41 -0.20
C HIS A 211 -16.67 -14.45 -0.41
N TYR A 212 -17.70 -14.44 0.41
CA TYR A 212 -18.85 -15.33 0.29
C TYR A 212 -19.49 -15.24 -1.10
N ARG A 213 -19.72 -14.03 -1.61
CA ARG A 213 -20.25 -13.81 -2.97
C ARG A 213 -19.29 -14.26 -4.07
N ILE A 214 -17.99 -13.95 -3.97
CA ILE A 214 -17.00 -14.32 -4.99
C ILE A 214 -16.77 -15.83 -5.04
N SER A 215 -16.85 -16.51 -3.90
CA SER A 215 -16.69 -17.97 -3.81
C SER A 215 -17.93 -18.76 -4.26
N GLY A 216 -19.01 -18.06 -4.65
CA GLY A 216 -20.28 -18.68 -5.01
C GLY A 216 -21.04 -19.20 -3.79
N GLU A 217 -21.03 -18.45 -2.72
CA GLU A 217 -21.73 -18.70 -1.46
C GLU A 217 -21.28 -19.98 -0.73
N LYS A 218 -19.95 -20.28 -0.80
CA LYS A 218 -19.42 -21.54 -0.31
C LYS A 218 -18.35 -21.39 0.77
N GLU A 219 -17.68 -20.26 0.84
CA GLU A 219 -16.51 -20.08 1.70
C GLU A 219 -16.64 -18.83 2.55
N ASP A 220 -16.37 -18.96 3.84
CA ASP A 220 -16.36 -17.89 4.82
C ASP A 220 -14.91 -17.51 5.14
N LEU A 221 -14.43 -16.39 4.61
CA LEU A 221 -13.10 -15.88 4.89
C LEU A 221 -13.11 -15.06 6.17
N LEU A 222 -12.21 -15.39 7.08
CA LEU A 222 -11.96 -14.65 8.32
C LEU A 222 -10.51 -14.19 8.39
N LEU A 223 -10.33 -12.94 8.76
CA LEU A 223 -9.03 -12.35 9.11
C LEU A 223 -8.91 -12.28 10.62
N GLN A 224 -7.78 -12.73 11.16
CA GLN A 224 -7.50 -12.64 12.59
C GLN A 224 -6.18 -11.89 12.79
N TYR A 225 -6.24 -10.80 13.56
CA TYR A 225 -5.03 -10.10 13.97
C TYR A 225 -4.33 -10.91 15.07
N GLU A 226 -3.07 -11.25 14.81
CA GLU A 226 -2.20 -11.99 15.72
C GLU A 226 -1.09 -11.07 16.24
N PRO A 227 -1.35 -10.28 17.31
CA PRO A 227 -0.32 -9.47 17.91
C PRO A 227 0.75 -10.36 18.54
N SER A 228 2.01 -9.99 18.43
CA SER A 228 3.10 -10.69 19.12
C SER A 228 2.96 -10.62 20.64
N ILE A 229 2.22 -9.63 21.10
CA ILE A 229 1.79 -9.41 22.48
C ILE A 229 0.55 -8.51 22.50
N GLU A 230 -0.41 -8.84 23.35
CA GLU A 230 -1.56 -7.97 23.62
C GLU A 230 -1.11 -6.65 24.25
N ASP A 231 -1.76 -5.56 23.87
CA ASP A 231 -1.37 -4.21 24.26
C ASP A 231 -1.28 -4.00 25.78
N ILE A 232 -2.17 -4.64 26.54
CA ILE A 232 -2.21 -4.55 28.02
C ILE A 232 -1.01 -5.22 28.68
N PHE A 233 -0.45 -6.29 28.07
CA PHE A 233 0.67 -7.05 28.60
C PHE A 233 2.03 -6.63 28.03
N PHE A 234 2.08 -5.61 27.16
CA PHE A 234 3.30 -5.27 26.43
C PHE A 234 4.45 -4.84 27.36
N GLU A 235 4.17 -4.11 28.42
CA GLU A 235 5.18 -3.65 29.40
C GLU A 235 5.79 -4.83 30.18
N ASP A 236 4.94 -5.70 30.70
CA ASP A 236 5.35 -6.86 31.48
C ASP A 236 6.18 -7.82 30.62
N GLU A 237 5.73 -8.10 29.40
CA GLU A 237 6.43 -8.99 28.49
C GLU A 237 7.78 -8.39 28.04
N LEU A 238 7.83 -7.08 27.72
CA LEU A 238 9.09 -6.42 27.35
C LEU A 238 10.09 -6.50 28.50
N SER A 239 9.64 -6.33 29.74
CA SER A 239 10.48 -6.52 30.92
C SER A 239 10.95 -7.96 31.08
N ARG A 240 10.06 -8.95 30.86
CA ARG A 240 10.37 -10.38 30.93
C ARG A 240 11.43 -10.83 29.93
N VAL A 241 11.37 -10.30 28.70
CA VAL A 241 12.31 -10.66 27.63
C VAL A 241 13.58 -9.81 27.59
N LYS A 242 13.75 -8.88 28.51
CA LYS A 242 14.86 -7.91 28.53
C LYS A 242 16.24 -8.57 28.41
N GLU A 243 16.51 -9.61 29.20
CA GLU A 243 17.80 -10.33 29.16
C GLU A 243 18.00 -11.07 27.82
N ARG A 244 16.93 -11.55 27.17
CA ARG A 244 16.99 -12.12 25.83
C ARG A 244 17.32 -11.07 24.78
N ASP A 245 16.62 -9.92 24.85
CA ASP A 245 16.85 -8.79 23.94
C ASP A 245 18.29 -8.27 24.04
N MET A 246 18.83 -8.18 25.25
CA MET A 246 20.23 -7.78 25.48
C MET A 246 21.21 -8.76 24.83
N ARG A 247 21.00 -10.07 25.01
CA ARG A 247 21.85 -11.11 24.38
C ARG A 247 21.77 -11.12 22.87
N GLN A 248 20.56 -10.90 22.31
CA GLN A 248 20.33 -10.90 20.87
C GLN A 248 20.57 -9.54 20.22
N CYS A 249 20.83 -8.50 21.00
CA CYS A 249 20.96 -7.10 20.55
C CYS A 249 19.78 -6.63 19.69
N MET A 250 18.55 -7.10 20.02
CA MET A 250 17.35 -6.88 19.20
C MET A 250 16.08 -6.97 20.05
N THR A 251 15.13 -6.10 19.78
CA THR A 251 13.78 -6.15 20.38
C THR A 251 12.99 -7.33 19.81
N SER A 252 12.51 -8.19 20.69
CA SER A 252 11.87 -9.47 20.30
C SER A 252 10.34 -9.47 20.35
N VAL A 253 9.70 -8.47 20.97
CA VAL A 253 8.24 -8.34 21.11
C VAL A 253 7.76 -6.95 20.73
N GLY A 254 6.53 -6.82 20.28
CA GLY A 254 5.88 -5.57 19.88
C GLY A 254 5.36 -5.59 18.43
N PRO A 255 4.67 -4.53 17.98
CA PRO A 255 3.93 -4.52 16.71
C PRO A 255 4.78 -4.77 15.46
N HIS A 256 6.08 -4.63 15.53
CA HIS A 256 7.01 -5.01 14.45
C HIS A 256 7.17 -6.55 14.29
N ARG A 257 6.54 -7.36 15.16
CA ARG A 257 6.52 -8.83 15.15
C ARG A 257 5.15 -9.43 14.91
N ASP A 258 4.12 -8.60 14.83
CA ASP A 258 2.74 -9.05 14.63
C ASP A 258 2.54 -9.78 13.31
N ASP A 259 1.45 -10.54 13.25
CA ASP A 259 1.00 -11.22 12.04
C ASP A 259 -0.51 -11.02 11.82
N LEU A 260 -0.99 -11.50 10.69
CA LEU A 260 -2.38 -11.57 10.29
C LEU A 260 -2.64 -12.98 9.75
N LEU A 261 -3.57 -13.68 10.33
CA LEU A 261 -4.02 -14.99 9.88
C LEU A 261 -5.23 -14.85 8.96
N PHE A 262 -5.23 -15.63 7.89
CA PHE A 262 -6.36 -15.79 6.98
C PHE A 262 -6.87 -17.22 7.07
N SER A 263 -8.15 -17.43 7.39
CA SER A 263 -8.75 -18.73 7.50
C SER A 263 -10.07 -18.85 6.73
N ILE A 264 -10.35 -20.03 6.22
CA ILE A 264 -11.66 -20.43 5.70
C ILE A 264 -12.13 -21.58 6.59
N GLY A 265 -13.18 -21.35 7.39
CA GLY A 265 -13.50 -22.21 8.52
C GLY A 265 -12.31 -22.29 9.48
N GLU A 266 -11.86 -23.51 9.79
CA GLU A 266 -10.71 -23.74 10.68
C GLU A 266 -9.35 -23.87 9.92
N VAL A 267 -9.34 -23.67 8.59
CA VAL A 267 -8.17 -23.93 7.75
C VAL A 267 -7.36 -22.65 7.53
N ASP A 268 -6.11 -22.62 7.97
CA ASP A 268 -5.12 -21.58 7.60
C ASP A 268 -4.85 -21.64 6.09
N ILE A 269 -5.31 -20.62 5.34
CA ILE A 269 -5.24 -20.58 3.87
C ILE A 269 -3.80 -20.50 3.38
N ARG A 270 -2.90 -19.89 4.11
CA ARG A 270 -1.48 -19.79 3.75
C ARG A 270 -0.85 -21.18 3.63
N LYS A 271 -1.17 -22.08 4.59
CA LYS A 271 -0.54 -23.40 4.67
C LYS A 271 -1.27 -24.45 3.86
N PHE A 272 -2.60 -24.43 3.88
CA PHE A 272 -3.44 -25.51 3.40
C PHE A 272 -4.44 -25.09 2.33
N GLY A 273 -4.57 -23.79 2.04
CA GLY A 273 -5.47 -23.28 1.02
C GLY A 273 -5.01 -23.66 -0.39
N SER A 274 -5.98 -24.02 -1.23
CA SER A 274 -5.73 -24.18 -2.67
C SER A 274 -5.28 -22.86 -3.32
N GLN A 275 -4.62 -22.91 -4.47
CA GLN A 275 -4.24 -21.70 -5.20
C GLN A 275 -5.46 -20.82 -5.54
N GLY A 276 -6.61 -21.45 -5.85
CA GLY A 276 -7.85 -20.74 -6.10
C GLY A 276 -8.34 -19.99 -4.88
N GLN A 277 -8.34 -20.63 -3.69
CA GLN A 277 -8.71 -20.00 -2.42
C GLN A 277 -7.78 -18.83 -2.08
N GLN A 278 -6.47 -19.01 -2.23
CA GLN A 278 -5.49 -17.96 -1.97
C GLN A 278 -5.70 -16.74 -2.89
N ARG A 279 -5.95 -16.95 -4.19
CA ARG A 279 -6.25 -15.86 -5.14
C ARG A 279 -7.57 -15.18 -4.84
N THR A 280 -8.62 -15.96 -4.51
CA THR A 280 -9.92 -15.38 -4.13
C THR A 280 -9.82 -14.56 -2.86
N SER A 281 -9.08 -15.04 -1.86
CA SER A 281 -8.87 -14.32 -0.59
C SER A 281 -8.10 -13.01 -0.80
N ALA A 282 -7.06 -13.01 -1.63
CA ALA A 282 -6.32 -11.79 -1.98
C ALA A 282 -7.22 -10.77 -2.69
N LEU A 283 -8.03 -11.22 -3.66
CA LEU A 283 -8.98 -10.37 -4.36
C LEU A 283 -10.05 -9.82 -3.40
N SER A 284 -10.63 -10.67 -2.55
CA SER A 284 -11.65 -10.25 -1.57
C SER A 284 -11.10 -9.21 -0.60
N LEU A 285 -9.86 -9.40 -0.13
CA LEU A 285 -9.17 -8.45 0.71
C LEU A 285 -9.05 -7.08 0.03
N LYS A 286 -8.56 -7.05 -1.21
CA LYS A 286 -8.36 -5.81 -1.98
C LYS A 286 -9.69 -5.10 -2.31
N LEU A 287 -10.74 -5.84 -2.61
CA LEU A 287 -12.07 -5.27 -2.81
C LEU A 287 -12.65 -4.70 -1.51
N SER A 288 -12.37 -5.35 -0.39
CA SER A 288 -12.79 -4.87 0.93
C SER A 288 -12.11 -3.56 1.31
N GLU A 289 -10.86 -3.34 0.87
CA GLU A 289 -10.16 -2.06 1.05
C GLU A 289 -10.91 -0.91 0.35
N ILE A 290 -11.42 -1.12 -0.88
CA ILE A 290 -12.18 -0.09 -1.60
C ILE A 290 -13.36 0.38 -0.74
N GLU A 291 -14.14 -0.58 -0.24
CA GLU A 291 -15.32 -0.31 0.55
C GLU A 291 -14.97 0.34 1.90
N LEU A 292 -13.91 -0.15 2.56
CA LEU A 292 -13.43 0.41 3.81
C LEU A 292 -12.93 1.86 3.64
N VAL A 293 -12.19 2.11 2.56
CA VAL A 293 -11.72 3.47 2.22
C VAL A 293 -12.92 4.38 1.97
N LYS A 294 -13.90 3.95 1.16
CA LYS A 294 -15.15 4.73 0.91
C LYS A 294 -15.85 5.11 2.22
N ARG A 295 -16.01 4.14 3.13
CA ARG A 295 -16.64 4.39 4.45
C ARG A 295 -15.82 5.38 5.30
N SER A 296 -14.49 5.25 5.30
CA SER A 296 -13.61 6.04 6.15
C SER A 296 -13.46 7.49 5.70
N ILE A 297 -13.35 7.74 4.37
CA ILE A 297 -13.07 9.08 3.84
C ILE A 297 -14.31 9.80 3.32
N HIS A 298 -15.46 9.11 3.23
CA HIS A 298 -16.71 9.59 2.61
C HIS A 298 -16.47 10.16 1.19
N ASP A 299 -15.66 9.45 0.41
CA ASP A 299 -15.30 9.76 -0.96
C ASP A 299 -14.84 8.46 -1.65
N THR A 300 -14.65 8.44 -2.97
CA THR A 300 -14.15 7.26 -3.69
C THR A 300 -12.63 7.32 -3.84
N PRO A 301 -11.88 6.23 -3.53
CA PRO A 301 -10.45 6.18 -3.84
C PRO A 301 -10.22 6.09 -5.34
N VAL A 302 -9.01 6.41 -5.80
CA VAL A 302 -8.56 6.07 -7.16
C VAL A 302 -8.08 4.63 -7.17
N LEU A 303 -8.48 3.85 -8.18
CA LEU A 303 -8.06 2.46 -8.34
C LEU A 303 -6.94 2.34 -9.35
N LEU A 304 -5.93 1.59 -8.98
CA LEU A 304 -4.79 1.25 -9.83
C LEU A 304 -4.78 -0.25 -10.02
N LEU A 305 -5.01 -0.75 -11.25
CA LEU A 305 -5.05 -2.16 -11.58
C LEU A 305 -3.87 -2.50 -12.51
N ASP A 306 -2.82 -3.10 -11.95
CA ASP A 306 -1.60 -3.45 -12.69
C ASP A 306 -1.66 -4.91 -13.16
N ASP A 307 -2.05 -5.12 -14.41
CA ASP A 307 -2.10 -6.43 -15.11
C ASP A 307 -2.92 -7.54 -14.40
N VAL A 308 -3.83 -7.13 -13.52
CA VAL A 308 -4.59 -8.07 -12.64
C VAL A 308 -5.63 -8.86 -13.41
N LEU A 309 -6.23 -8.26 -14.44
CA LEU A 309 -7.35 -8.88 -15.17
C LEU A 309 -6.94 -10.17 -15.86
N SER A 310 -5.70 -10.26 -16.34
CA SER A 310 -5.17 -11.46 -17.00
C SER A 310 -5.07 -12.68 -16.08
N GLU A 311 -5.00 -12.44 -14.75
CA GLU A 311 -4.89 -13.50 -13.74
C GLU A 311 -6.21 -13.99 -13.17
N LEU A 312 -7.32 -13.32 -13.50
CA LEU A 312 -8.65 -13.61 -12.99
C LEU A 312 -9.48 -14.39 -14.00
N ASP A 313 -10.23 -15.37 -13.52
CA ASP A 313 -11.30 -15.99 -14.30
C ASP A 313 -12.49 -15.04 -14.52
N SER A 314 -13.37 -15.38 -15.44
CA SER A 314 -14.50 -14.53 -15.85
C SER A 314 -15.43 -14.14 -14.69
N ASN A 315 -15.61 -14.99 -13.69
CA ASN A 315 -16.49 -14.68 -12.55
C ASN A 315 -15.86 -13.62 -11.63
N ARG A 316 -14.58 -13.78 -11.30
CA ARG A 316 -13.81 -12.83 -10.49
C ARG A 316 -13.62 -11.50 -11.22
N GLN A 317 -13.35 -11.55 -12.53
CA GLN A 317 -13.31 -10.36 -13.37
C GLN A 317 -14.64 -9.60 -13.31
N ASN A 318 -15.78 -10.28 -13.51
CA ASN A 318 -17.10 -9.66 -13.44
C ASN A 318 -17.36 -9.01 -12.08
N TYR A 319 -16.99 -9.69 -11.00
CA TYR A 319 -17.20 -9.15 -9.66
C TYR A 319 -16.37 -7.89 -9.44
N LEU A 320 -15.08 -7.91 -9.80
CA LEU A 320 -14.21 -6.74 -9.73
C LEU A 320 -14.81 -5.57 -10.51
N LEU A 321 -15.24 -5.82 -11.76
CA LEU A 321 -15.79 -4.80 -12.64
C LEU A 321 -17.06 -4.15 -12.08
N ASN A 322 -17.96 -4.97 -11.51
CA ASN A 322 -19.18 -4.48 -10.88
C ASN A 322 -18.92 -3.68 -9.60
N SER A 323 -17.76 -3.89 -8.95
CA SER A 323 -17.40 -3.21 -7.70
C SER A 323 -16.77 -1.83 -7.91
N ILE A 324 -16.40 -1.47 -9.15
CA ILE A 324 -15.59 -0.26 -9.44
C ILE A 324 -16.34 0.82 -10.25
N HIS A 325 -17.64 0.68 -10.46
CA HIS A 325 -18.43 1.52 -11.38
C HIS A 325 -18.27 3.04 -11.20
N ASP A 326 -18.26 3.52 -9.97
CA ASP A 326 -18.24 4.97 -9.69
C ASP A 326 -16.85 5.46 -9.24
N THR A 327 -15.79 4.81 -9.73
CA THR A 327 -14.45 5.04 -9.23
C THR A 327 -13.49 5.27 -10.39
N GLN A 328 -12.72 6.36 -10.36
CA GLN A 328 -11.65 6.52 -11.35
C GLN A 328 -10.69 5.35 -11.28
N THR A 329 -10.48 4.70 -12.42
CA THR A 329 -9.66 3.49 -12.51
C THR A 329 -8.59 3.64 -13.59
N LEU A 330 -7.33 3.40 -13.22
CA LEU A 330 -6.20 3.31 -14.11
C LEU A 330 -5.79 1.84 -14.26
N ILE A 331 -5.88 1.30 -15.47
CA ILE A 331 -5.68 -0.13 -15.74
C ILE A 331 -4.52 -0.31 -16.69
N THR A 332 -3.60 -1.23 -16.38
CA THR A 332 -2.61 -1.72 -17.35
C THR A 332 -3.00 -3.11 -17.85
N CYS A 333 -2.77 -3.37 -19.13
CA CYS A 333 -2.96 -4.69 -19.74
C CYS A 333 -1.98 -4.90 -20.90
N THR A 334 -1.79 -6.16 -21.32
CA THR A 334 -0.92 -6.50 -22.46
C THR A 334 -1.60 -6.28 -23.80
N GLY A 335 -2.93 -6.38 -23.86
CA GLY A 335 -3.75 -6.17 -25.05
C GLY A 335 -5.14 -5.69 -24.72
N LEU A 336 -5.84 -5.16 -25.71
CA LEU A 336 -7.27 -4.80 -25.58
C LEU A 336 -8.08 -6.05 -25.95
N ASP A 337 -8.19 -6.99 -25.02
CA ASP A 337 -9.02 -8.16 -25.22
C ASP A 337 -10.48 -7.78 -25.41
N GLU A 338 -11.25 -8.61 -26.14
CA GLU A 338 -12.70 -8.41 -26.31
C GLU A 338 -13.44 -8.26 -24.98
N PHE A 339 -12.88 -8.88 -23.92
CA PHE A 339 -13.40 -8.77 -22.57
C PHE A 339 -13.35 -7.32 -22.04
N VAL A 340 -12.21 -6.63 -22.23
CA VAL A 340 -12.05 -5.21 -21.85
C VAL A 340 -13.00 -4.35 -22.69
N LYS A 341 -13.10 -4.60 -23.99
CA LYS A 341 -13.97 -3.86 -24.91
C LYS A 341 -15.46 -4.00 -24.57
N ASN A 342 -15.89 -5.16 -24.12
CA ASN A 342 -17.31 -5.47 -23.96
C ASN A 342 -17.85 -5.24 -22.54
N ARG A 343 -17.00 -5.06 -21.54
CA ARG A 343 -17.42 -5.03 -20.14
C ARG A 343 -17.10 -3.75 -19.38
N PHE A 344 -16.14 -2.98 -19.87
CA PHE A 344 -15.84 -1.67 -19.31
C PHE A 344 -16.47 -0.56 -20.15
N HIS A 345 -17.07 0.41 -19.48
CA HIS A 345 -17.23 1.72 -20.09
C HIS A 345 -15.83 2.37 -20.08
N ILE A 346 -15.14 2.29 -21.21
CA ILE A 346 -13.78 2.80 -21.36
C ILE A 346 -13.88 4.27 -21.75
N ASN A 347 -13.27 5.12 -20.97
CA ASN A 347 -13.27 6.56 -21.21
C ASN A 347 -12.05 7.01 -22.03
N LYS A 348 -10.85 6.51 -21.66
CA LYS A 348 -9.62 6.81 -22.39
C LYS A 348 -8.76 5.56 -22.58
N ILE A 349 -8.07 5.51 -23.72
CA ILE A 349 -7.15 4.44 -24.05
C ILE A 349 -5.80 5.03 -24.45
N PHE A 350 -4.76 4.49 -23.84
CA PHE A 350 -3.38 4.87 -24.09
C PHE A 350 -2.58 3.68 -24.57
N LYS A 351 -1.93 3.82 -25.74
CA LYS A 351 -0.94 2.86 -26.19
C LYS A 351 0.42 3.25 -25.66
N VAL A 352 1.09 2.30 -24.99
CA VAL A 352 2.41 2.52 -24.39
C VAL A 352 3.46 1.71 -25.15
N VAL A 353 4.48 2.40 -25.69
CA VAL A 353 5.57 1.79 -26.46
C VAL A 353 6.88 2.47 -26.06
N GLN A 354 7.82 1.73 -25.47
CA GLN A 354 9.19 2.17 -25.13
C GLN A 354 9.24 3.55 -24.44
N GLY A 355 8.44 3.73 -23.39
CA GLY A 355 8.41 4.99 -22.63
C GLY A 355 7.72 6.15 -23.36
N THR A 356 6.95 5.88 -24.43
CA THR A 356 6.06 6.85 -25.08
C THR A 356 4.61 6.44 -24.90
N VAL A 357 3.73 7.41 -24.77
CA VAL A 357 2.29 7.21 -24.55
C VAL A 357 1.50 7.96 -25.60
N GLU A 358 0.65 7.27 -26.34
CA GLU A 358 -0.24 7.84 -27.34
C GLU A 358 -1.70 7.63 -26.93
N GLU A 359 -2.48 8.70 -26.81
CA GLU A 359 -3.93 8.59 -26.62
C GLU A 359 -4.59 8.13 -27.93
N ARG A 360 -5.42 7.07 -27.84
CA ARG A 360 -6.19 6.54 -28.97
C ARG A 360 -7.65 6.99 -28.85
N LYS A 361 -8.16 7.62 -29.91
CA LYS A 361 -9.53 8.18 -29.95
C LYS A 361 -10.62 7.16 -30.27
N GLU A 362 -10.27 5.97 -30.79
CA GLU A 362 -11.21 4.90 -31.18
C GLU A 362 -10.64 3.52 -30.86
N ILE A 363 -11.53 2.58 -30.50
CA ILE A 363 -11.29 1.16 -30.28
C ILE A 363 -11.57 0.40 -31.57
#